data_2975174344d8c0ce801c014b00994e33
#
_entry.id   2975174344d8c0ce801c014b00994e33
#
_cell.length_a   1.000
_cell.length_b   1.000
_cell.length_c   1.000
_cell.angle_alpha   90.00
_cell.angle_beta   90.00
_cell.angle_gamma   90.00
#
_symmetry.space_group_name_H-M   'P 1'
#
loop_
_entity.id
_entity.type
_entity.pdbx_description
1 polymer ?
#
loop_
_entity_poly.entity_id
_entity_poly.type
_entity_poly.pdbx_seq_one_letter_code
_entity_poly.pdbx_strand_id
1 'polypeptide(L)'
;MSMMARFVAITPDQLAAIKDNPEMVEGMFAPDAGLIFEKPLDLIERLRRHAPQLVDSALERLPPEVRAQLQQRLGLGANGLPNSGALGPELSRLAQQTAAPRRAPPAPPGHSISIDKAWHGLHYLLCGAPEPAPGPLGQAVFGGTEIGEDQGYGPARYFSPAQVAEIASALRPPGLEGELHARFDAEAMTRLGIYPGGWDAGDHDWLIEAFRTVRDFYAAASKAEQAVVTLIE
;
A
#
# COMPACT_ATOMS: atom_id res chain seq x y z
N MET A 1 18.70 9.25 9.38
CA MET A 1 17.30 9.01 8.99
C MET A 1 17.01 7.53 9.16
N SER A 2 15.78 7.16 9.44
CA SER A 2 15.37 5.76 9.66
C SER A 2 14.74 5.24 8.37
N MET A 3 15.26 4.14 7.82
CA MET A 3 14.71 3.52 6.61
C MET A 3 13.71 2.43 6.97
N MET A 4 12.52 2.49 6.40
CA MET A 4 11.45 1.52 6.63
C MET A 4 10.98 0.91 5.31
N ALA A 5 10.68 -0.39 5.30
CA ALA A 5 10.11 -1.03 4.13
C ALA A 5 8.61 -1.25 4.27
N ARG A 6 7.88 -0.85 3.25
CA ARG A 6 6.43 -1.02 3.12
C ARG A 6 6.08 -1.82 1.88
N PHE A 7 5.00 -2.59 1.97
CA PHE A 7 4.47 -3.43 0.92
C PHE A 7 2.98 -3.20 0.79
N VAL A 8 2.49 -3.04 -0.42
CA VAL A 8 1.07 -2.84 -0.72
C VAL A 8 0.65 -3.80 -1.81
N ALA A 9 -0.35 -4.63 -1.54
CA ALA A 9 -0.96 -5.48 -2.54
C ALA A 9 -1.99 -4.68 -3.36
N ILE A 10 -1.96 -4.82 -4.68
CA ILE A 10 -2.82 -4.08 -5.61
C ILE A 10 -3.41 -5.01 -6.67
N THR A 11 -4.55 -4.62 -7.23
CA THR A 11 -5.15 -5.38 -8.33
C THR A 11 -4.35 -5.22 -9.63
N PRO A 12 -4.49 -6.16 -10.60
CA PRO A 12 -3.88 -5.99 -11.93
C PRO A 12 -4.27 -4.69 -12.63
N ASP A 13 -5.51 -4.22 -12.44
CA ASP A 13 -5.97 -2.94 -13.00
C ASP A 13 -5.30 -1.74 -12.36
N GLN A 14 -5.07 -1.79 -11.03
CA GLN A 14 -4.30 -0.77 -10.33
C GLN A 14 -2.84 -0.76 -10.81
N LEU A 15 -2.24 -1.94 -11.00
CA LEU A 15 -0.89 -2.04 -11.57
C LEU A 15 -0.82 -1.42 -12.97
N ALA A 16 -1.81 -1.67 -13.82
CA ALA A 16 -1.87 -1.03 -15.13
C ALA A 16 -2.00 0.50 -15.00
N ALA A 17 -2.83 0.99 -14.08
CA ALA A 17 -3.02 2.41 -13.87
C ALA A 17 -1.74 3.13 -13.39
N ILE A 18 -0.97 2.53 -12.46
CA ILE A 18 0.30 3.14 -12.01
C ILE A 18 1.40 3.06 -13.06
N LYS A 19 1.37 2.08 -13.96
CA LYS A 19 2.29 2.03 -15.11
C LYS A 19 2.01 3.14 -16.11
N ASP A 20 0.74 3.47 -16.31
CA ASP A 20 0.31 4.58 -17.18
C ASP A 20 0.53 5.95 -16.52
N ASN A 21 0.48 6.01 -15.19
CA ASN A 21 0.70 7.23 -14.39
C ASN A 21 1.48 6.92 -13.10
N PRO A 22 2.83 6.90 -13.17
CA PRO A 22 3.70 6.56 -12.03
C PRO A 22 3.58 7.49 -10.82
N GLU A 23 3.15 8.74 -11.00
CA GLU A 23 2.94 9.69 -9.90
C GLU A 23 1.91 9.19 -8.85
N MET A 24 1.02 8.28 -9.25
CA MET A 24 0.05 7.69 -8.32
C MET A 24 0.70 6.83 -7.23
N VAL A 25 1.94 6.40 -7.41
CA VAL A 25 2.65 5.52 -6.47
C VAL A 25 2.90 6.21 -5.13
N GLU A 26 3.26 7.50 -5.14
CA GLU A 26 3.48 8.28 -3.91
C GLU A 26 2.26 8.25 -2.99
N GLY A 27 1.07 8.43 -3.57
CA GLY A 27 -0.18 8.38 -2.83
C GLY A 27 -0.49 7.05 -2.18
N MET A 28 0.07 5.94 -2.67
CA MET A 28 -0.21 4.60 -2.13
C MET A 28 0.41 4.37 -0.76
N PHE A 29 1.49 5.07 -0.45
CA PHE A 29 2.25 4.95 0.80
C PHE A 29 1.95 6.08 1.79
N ALA A 30 1.13 7.06 1.41
CA ALA A 30 0.69 8.11 2.32
C ALA A 30 -0.03 7.52 3.55
N PRO A 31 0.06 8.15 4.73
CA PRO A 31 -0.59 7.66 5.96
C PRO A 31 -2.09 7.41 5.79
N ASP A 32 -2.73 8.16 4.88
CA ASP A 32 -4.15 8.09 4.55
C ASP A 32 -4.41 7.44 3.18
N ALA A 33 -3.52 6.56 2.70
CA ALA A 33 -3.61 5.96 1.36
C ALA A 33 -4.96 5.27 1.08
N GLY A 34 -5.64 4.75 2.10
CA GLY A 34 -7.00 4.22 2.00
C GLY A 34 -8.04 5.28 1.61
N LEU A 35 -7.77 6.57 1.82
CA LEU A 35 -8.67 7.68 1.53
C LEU A 35 -8.49 8.23 0.10
N ILE A 36 -7.31 8.04 -0.50
CA ILE A 36 -6.98 8.59 -1.83
C ILE A 36 -7.83 7.95 -2.93
N PHE A 37 -8.24 6.70 -2.74
CA PHE A 37 -9.03 5.93 -3.70
C PHE A 37 -10.54 5.94 -3.41
N GLU A 38 -10.97 6.51 -2.27
CA GLU A 38 -12.39 6.70 -1.98
C GLU A 38 -12.93 7.91 -2.76
N LYS A 39 -14.11 7.73 -3.36
CA LYS A 39 -14.82 8.90 -3.90
C LYS A 39 -15.08 9.86 -2.73
N PRO A 40 -14.93 11.18 -2.93
CA PRO A 40 -15.21 12.16 -1.86
C PRO A 40 -16.57 11.99 -1.20
N LEU A 41 -17.58 11.51 -1.94
CA LEU A 41 -18.91 11.21 -1.43
C LEU A 41 -18.93 10.00 -0.49
N ASP A 42 -18.20 8.92 -0.85
CA ASP A 42 -18.14 7.70 -0.03
C ASP A 42 -17.40 7.97 1.30
N LEU A 43 -16.37 8.82 1.25
CA LEU A 43 -15.66 9.29 2.45
C LEU A 43 -16.58 10.11 3.36
N ILE A 44 -17.34 11.06 2.78
CA ILE A 44 -18.28 11.88 3.54
C ILE A 44 -19.38 11.01 4.16
N GLU A 45 -19.90 10.01 3.44
CA GLU A 45 -20.89 9.07 3.97
C GLU A 45 -20.34 8.19 5.09
N ARG A 46 -19.07 7.74 4.97
CA ARG A 46 -18.41 6.95 6.01
C ARG A 46 -18.11 7.79 7.25
N LEU A 47 -17.57 8.98 7.09
CA LEU A 47 -17.34 9.93 8.19
C LEU A 47 -18.65 10.28 8.88
N ARG A 48 -19.76 10.45 8.16
CA ARG A 48 -21.07 10.72 8.71
C ARG A 48 -21.63 9.56 9.52
N ARG A 49 -21.38 8.30 9.12
CA ARG A 49 -21.80 7.10 9.87
C ARG A 49 -21.00 6.91 11.16
N HIS A 50 -19.69 7.21 11.13
CA HIS A 50 -18.79 6.89 12.25
C HIS A 50 -18.44 8.11 13.12
N ALA A 51 -18.56 9.31 12.59
CA ALA A 51 -18.22 10.55 13.31
C ALA A 51 -19.09 11.75 12.82
N PRO A 52 -20.42 11.69 12.95
CA PRO A 52 -21.33 12.73 12.43
C PRO A 52 -20.98 14.13 12.95
N GLN A 53 -20.58 14.23 14.21
CA GLN A 53 -20.23 15.51 14.85
C GLN A 53 -19.00 16.18 14.22
N LEU A 54 -18.05 15.42 13.65
CA LEU A 54 -16.88 15.97 12.98
C LEU A 54 -17.25 16.59 11.63
N VAL A 55 -18.16 15.99 10.90
CA VAL A 55 -18.63 16.49 9.60
C VAL A 55 -19.43 17.77 9.80
N ASP A 56 -20.34 17.81 10.75
CA ASP A 56 -21.15 18.99 11.05
C ASP A 56 -20.28 20.16 11.54
N SER A 57 -19.31 19.89 12.43
CA SER A 57 -18.36 20.90 12.91
C SER A 57 -17.42 21.41 11.81
N ALA A 58 -17.04 20.59 10.85
CA ALA A 58 -16.23 21.00 9.71
C ALA A 58 -17.03 21.88 8.74
N LEU A 59 -18.29 21.54 8.47
CA LEU A 59 -19.20 22.34 7.64
C LEU A 59 -19.54 23.70 8.29
N GLU A 60 -19.68 23.74 9.62
CA GLU A 60 -19.94 24.99 10.35
C GLU A 60 -18.77 25.99 10.31
N ARG A 61 -17.53 25.48 10.21
CA ARG A 61 -16.31 26.30 10.11
C ARG A 61 -16.06 26.91 8.73
N LEU A 62 -16.79 26.48 7.70
CA LEU A 62 -16.67 27.03 6.35
C LEU A 62 -17.40 28.38 6.23
N PRO A 63 -16.84 29.30 5.43
CA PRO A 63 -17.55 30.54 5.08
C PRO A 63 -18.92 30.24 4.47
N PRO A 64 -19.95 31.05 4.75
CA PRO A 64 -21.34 30.79 4.32
C PRO A 64 -21.47 30.57 2.81
N GLU A 65 -20.69 31.29 2.00
CA GLU A 65 -20.67 31.18 0.54
C GLU A 65 -20.14 29.82 0.06
N VAL A 66 -19.07 29.35 0.70
CA VAL A 66 -18.45 28.03 0.37
C VAL A 66 -19.38 26.89 0.83
N ARG A 67 -20.03 27.06 1.97
CA ARG A 67 -21.03 26.11 2.48
C ARG A 67 -22.21 25.99 1.52
N ALA A 68 -22.74 27.12 1.04
CA ALA A 68 -23.85 27.13 0.09
C ALA A 68 -23.49 26.47 -1.24
N GLN A 69 -22.29 26.74 -1.77
CA GLN A 69 -21.79 26.08 -2.99
C GLN A 69 -21.60 24.58 -2.82
N LEU A 70 -21.08 24.14 -1.67
CA LEU A 70 -20.92 22.71 -1.35
C LEU A 70 -22.27 22.02 -1.19
N GLN A 71 -23.22 22.65 -0.51
CA GLN A 71 -24.58 22.15 -0.36
C GLN A 71 -25.29 22.01 -1.71
N GLN A 72 -25.13 23.00 -2.59
CA GLN A 72 -25.70 22.97 -3.93
C GLN A 72 -25.04 21.91 -4.83
N ARG A 73 -23.70 21.76 -4.78
CA ARG A 73 -22.97 20.75 -5.57
C ARG A 73 -23.20 19.32 -5.09
N LEU A 74 -23.43 19.13 -3.81
CA LEU A 74 -23.66 17.84 -3.18
C LEU A 74 -25.14 17.49 -3.07
N GLY A 75 -26.06 18.35 -3.55
CA GLY A 75 -27.50 18.14 -3.46
C GLY A 75 -28.02 18.03 -2.02
N LEU A 76 -27.37 18.70 -1.05
CA LEU A 76 -27.70 18.64 0.35
C LEU A 76 -28.79 19.67 0.64
N GLY A 77 -29.90 19.25 1.25
CA GLY A 77 -30.93 20.17 1.76
C GLY A 77 -30.41 21.05 2.91
N ALA A 78 -31.23 22.01 3.36
CA ALA A 78 -30.88 22.94 4.44
C ALA A 78 -30.42 22.25 5.75
N ASN A 79 -30.77 20.99 5.93
CA ASN A 79 -30.38 20.15 7.08
C ASN A 79 -29.17 19.24 6.78
N GLY A 80 -28.43 19.50 5.68
CA GLY A 80 -27.26 18.70 5.32
C GLY A 80 -27.58 17.28 4.83
N LEU A 81 -28.84 16.93 4.57
CA LEU A 81 -29.26 15.63 4.05
C LEU A 81 -29.50 15.69 2.54
N PRO A 82 -29.16 14.66 1.77
CA PRO A 82 -29.48 14.62 0.33
C PRO A 82 -30.99 14.61 0.14
N ASN A 83 -31.48 15.48 -0.75
CA ASN A 83 -32.89 15.48 -1.17
C ASN A 83 -33.19 14.22 -1.95
N SER A 84 -33.94 13.30 -1.37
CA SER A 84 -34.23 11.96 -1.87
C SER A 84 -35.06 11.90 -3.19
N GLY A 85 -35.39 13.02 -3.80
CA GLY A 85 -36.34 13.06 -4.93
C GLY A 85 -35.88 13.73 -6.24
N ALA A 86 -34.78 14.48 -6.26
CA ALA A 86 -34.50 15.38 -7.39
C ALA A 86 -33.32 15.02 -8.28
N LEU A 87 -32.54 13.99 -7.96
CA LEU A 87 -31.25 13.71 -8.63
C LEU A 87 -31.25 12.56 -9.64
N GLY A 88 -32.34 11.85 -9.78
CA GLY A 88 -32.41 10.64 -10.62
C GLY A 88 -32.13 10.85 -12.12
N PRO A 89 -32.88 11.71 -12.83
CA PRO A 89 -32.77 11.76 -14.31
C PRO A 89 -31.63 12.60 -14.85
N GLU A 90 -31.27 13.72 -14.20
CA GLU A 90 -30.24 14.61 -14.73
C GLU A 90 -28.81 14.13 -14.46
N LEU A 91 -28.54 13.56 -13.27
CA LEU A 91 -27.26 12.90 -13.03
C LEU A 91 -27.05 11.67 -13.90
N SER A 92 -28.11 10.92 -14.19
CA SER A 92 -28.05 9.82 -15.16
C SER A 92 -27.75 10.30 -16.58
N ARG A 93 -28.28 11.46 -17.01
CA ARG A 93 -27.97 12.06 -18.30
C ARG A 93 -26.55 12.62 -18.37
N LEU A 94 -26.09 13.33 -17.33
CA LEU A 94 -24.71 13.82 -17.24
C LEU A 94 -23.71 12.66 -17.18
N ALA A 95 -24.00 11.60 -16.45
CA ALA A 95 -23.19 10.40 -16.40
C ALA A 95 -23.12 9.67 -17.75
N GLN A 96 -24.20 9.71 -18.54
CA GLN A 96 -24.23 9.12 -19.89
C GLN A 96 -23.56 10.01 -20.94
N GLN A 97 -23.59 11.34 -20.80
CA GLN A 97 -22.95 12.27 -21.74
C GLN A 97 -21.43 12.44 -21.50
N THR A 98 -20.95 12.13 -20.32
CA THR A 98 -19.50 12.13 -19.99
C THR A 98 -18.86 10.75 -20.06
N ALA A 99 -19.59 9.75 -20.53
CA ALA A 99 -19.10 8.39 -20.75
C ALA A 99 -18.27 8.25 -22.03
N ALA A 100 -17.14 8.98 -22.13
CA ALA A 100 -15.93 8.27 -22.55
C ALA A 100 -15.73 7.11 -21.54
N PRO A 101 -15.20 5.94 -21.93
CA PRO A 101 -15.06 4.82 -21.01
C PRO A 101 -14.13 5.27 -19.87
N ARG A 102 -14.71 5.86 -18.82
CA ARG A 102 -14.01 6.13 -17.58
C ARG A 102 -13.74 4.77 -16.97
N ARG A 103 -12.52 4.30 -17.19
CA ARG A 103 -11.94 3.21 -16.41
C ARG A 103 -12.34 3.46 -14.96
N ALA A 104 -13.02 2.52 -14.33
CA ALA A 104 -13.42 2.63 -12.93
C ALA A 104 -12.19 3.05 -12.11
N PRO A 105 -12.33 3.98 -11.16
CA PRO A 105 -11.22 4.30 -10.29
C PRO A 105 -10.70 2.99 -9.69
N PRO A 106 -9.37 2.82 -9.58
CA PRO A 106 -8.80 1.60 -9.02
C PRO A 106 -9.42 1.37 -7.64
N ALA A 107 -9.76 0.13 -7.34
CA ALA A 107 -10.20 -0.27 -6.01
C ALA A 107 -9.14 0.17 -4.97
N PRO A 108 -9.52 0.46 -3.73
CA PRO A 108 -8.54 0.83 -2.71
C PRO A 108 -7.43 -0.21 -2.65
N PRO A 109 -6.18 0.18 -2.33
CA PRO A 109 -5.09 -0.76 -2.20
C PRO A 109 -5.52 -1.89 -1.26
N GLY A 110 -5.20 -3.11 -1.64
CA GLY A 110 -5.43 -4.28 -0.83
C GLY A 110 -4.65 -4.20 0.49
N HIS A 111 -4.51 -5.34 1.14
CA HIS A 111 -3.73 -5.46 2.36
C HIS A 111 -2.33 -4.82 2.22
N SER A 112 -1.93 -4.01 3.21
CA SER A 112 -0.60 -3.41 3.29
C SER A 112 0.10 -3.82 4.58
N ILE A 113 1.42 -3.93 4.52
CA ILE A 113 2.26 -4.21 5.69
C ILE A 113 3.47 -3.28 5.72
N SER A 114 4.03 -3.09 6.91
CA SER A 114 5.36 -2.54 7.12
C SER A 114 6.18 -3.54 7.94
N ILE A 115 7.44 -3.71 7.57
CA ILE A 115 8.41 -4.47 8.36
C ILE A 115 9.47 -3.58 9.00
N ASP A 116 9.17 -2.28 9.03
CA ASP A 116 10.03 -1.27 9.64
C ASP A 116 11.49 -1.43 9.16
N LYS A 117 12.46 -1.43 10.06
CA LYS A 117 13.90 -1.53 9.79
C LYS A 117 14.39 -2.98 9.55
N ALA A 118 13.51 -3.97 9.67
CA ALA A 118 13.87 -5.39 9.52
C ALA A 118 14.25 -5.76 8.07
N TRP A 119 13.95 -4.92 7.09
CA TRP A 119 14.03 -5.22 5.67
C TRP A 119 15.40 -5.74 5.22
N HIS A 120 16.50 -5.12 5.64
CA HIS A 120 17.85 -5.52 5.22
C HIS A 120 18.31 -6.79 5.92
N GLY A 121 18.04 -6.90 7.24
CA GLY A 121 18.30 -8.13 7.98
C GLY A 121 17.49 -9.32 7.44
N LEU A 122 16.22 -9.11 7.13
CA LEU A 122 15.37 -10.13 6.52
C LEU A 122 15.90 -10.54 5.14
N HIS A 123 16.28 -9.57 4.28
CA HIS A 123 16.88 -9.86 2.99
C HIS A 123 18.11 -10.76 3.13
N TYR A 124 19.03 -10.38 4.03
CA TYR A 124 20.22 -11.18 4.31
C TYR A 124 19.86 -12.61 4.77
N LEU A 125 18.90 -12.76 5.67
CA LEU A 125 18.46 -14.10 6.10
C LEU A 125 17.86 -14.92 4.95
N LEU A 126 17.17 -14.30 4.00
CA LEU A 126 16.55 -14.99 2.87
C LEU A 126 17.57 -15.48 1.84
N CYS A 127 18.59 -14.67 1.51
CA CYS A 127 19.51 -14.97 0.41
C CYS A 127 20.98 -15.10 0.78
N GLY A 128 21.38 -14.72 2.00
CA GLY A 128 22.77 -14.78 2.47
C GLY A 128 23.69 -13.67 1.94
N ALA A 129 23.13 -12.66 1.26
CA ALA A 129 23.86 -11.53 0.69
C ALA A 129 23.31 -10.20 1.20
N PRO A 130 24.17 -9.16 1.40
CA PRO A 130 23.71 -7.82 1.76
C PRO A 130 23.09 -7.07 0.58
N GLU A 131 23.54 -7.34 -0.66
CA GLU A 131 23.05 -6.69 -1.88
C GLU A 131 21.88 -7.48 -2.51
N PRO A 132 21.11 -6.83 -3.42
CA PRO A 132 20.07 -7.50 -4.19
C PRO A 132 20.57 -8.78 -4.86
N ALA A 133 19.86 -9.87 -4.67
CA ALA A 133 20.25 -11.18 -5.18
C ALA A 133 19.21 -11.73 -6.16
N PRO A 134 19.62 -12.58 -7.13
CA PRO A 134 18.71 -13.23 -8.06
C PRO A 134 17.82 -14.27 -7.36
N GLY A 135 16.73 -14.63 -8.03
CA GLY A 135 15.78 -15.63 -7.55
C GLY A 135 14.73 -15.06 -6.58
N PRO A 136 13.63 -15.81 -6.37
CA PRO A 136 12.46 -15.28 -5.66
C PRO A 136 12.75 -14.84 -4.22
N LEU A 137 13.60 -15.56 -3.47
CA LEU A 137 13.98 -15.20 -2.11
C LEU A 137 14.82 -13.92 -2.07
N GLY A 138 15.80 -13.79 -2.98
CA GLY A 138 16.62 -12.57 -3.08
C GLY A 138 15.85 -11.35 -3.54
N GLN A 139 14.73 -11.56 -4.23
CA GLN A 139 13.89 -10.47 -4.72
C GLN A 139 12.75 -10.09 -3.78
N ALA A 140 12.40 -10.91 -2.80
CA ALA A 140 11.22 -10.73 -1.96
C ALA A 140 11.17 -9.37 -1.24
N VAL A 141 12.32 -8.76 -0.96
CA VAL A 141 12.43 -7.45 -0.28
C VAL A 141 12.97 -6.38 -1.22
N PHE A 142 14.10 -6.65 -1.92
CA PHE A 142 14.80 -5.68 -2.76
C PHE A 142 14.46 -5.74 -4.25
N GLY A 143 13.67 -6.73 -4.66
CA GLY A 143 13.42 -6.97 -6.07
C GLY A 143 12.31 -6.12 -6.66
N GLY A 144 11.88 -6.52 -7.84
CA GLY A 144 10.82 -5.87 -8.60
C GLY A 144 11.33 -4.89 -9.65
N THR A 145 10.40 -4.37 -10.44
CA THR A 145 10.65 -3.36 -11.47
C THR A 145 10.43 -1.98 -10.88
N GLU A 146 11.37 -1.07 -11.08
CA GLU A 146 11.29 0.31 -10.62
C GLU A 146 10.12 1.05 -11.24
N ILE A 147 9.47 1.92 -10.45
CA ILE A 147 8.34 2.72 -10.88
C ILE A 147 8.25 4.02 -10.07
N GLY A 148 7.95 5.13 -10.77
CA GLY A 148 7.90 6.45 -10.15
C GLY A 148 9.29 7.06 -9.97
N GLU A 149 9.33 8.16 -9.24
CA GLU A 149 10.56 8.89 -8.94
C GLU A 149 11.22 8.36 -7.66
N ASP A 150 12.48 8.77 -7.44
CA ASP A 150 13.23 8.43 -6.23
C ASP A 150 12.58 9.11 -5.02
N GLN A 151 12.21 8.31 -4.02
CA GLN A 151 11.58 8.74 -2.77
C GLN A 151 12.61 8.95 -1.63
N GLY A 152 13.90 9.02 -1.97
CA GLY A 152 15.00 9.25 -1.03
C GLY A 152 15.90 8.04 -0.81
N TYR A 153 15.39 6.82 -0.98
CA TYR A 153 16.15 5.55 -0.96
C TYR A 153 15.88 4.70 -2.20
N GLY A 154 15.68 5.37 -3.31
CA GLY A 154 15.32 4.80 -4.59
C GLY A 154 13.83 4.87 -4.89
N PRO A 155 13.45 4.57 -6.15
CA PRO A 155 12.05 4.53 -6.56
C PRO A 155 11.33 3.34 -5.92
N ALA A 156 10.01 3.44 -5.84
CA ALA A 156 9.17 2.28 -5.53
C ALA A 156 9.38 1.17 -6.58
N ARG A 157 9.06 -0.06 -6.22
CA ARG A 157 9.22 -1.23 -7.10
C ARG A 157 7.92 -2.02 -7.13
N TYR A 158 7.61 -2.65 -8.25
CA TYR A 158 6.44 -3.51 -8.34
C TYR A 158 6.79 -4.91 -8.80
N PHE A 159 5.98 -5.85 -8.36
CA PHE A 159 5.93 -7.24 -8.82
C PHE A 159 4.59 -7.50 -9.52
N SER A 160 4.65 -8.12 -10.68
CA SER A 160 3.45 -8.66 -11.34
C SER A 160 2.84 -9.81 -10.52
N PRO A 161 1.54 -10.15 -10.72
CA PRO A 161 0.93 -11.30 -10.06
C PRO A 161 1.71 -12.62 -10.23
N ALA A 162 2.34 -12.83 -11.39
CA ALA A 162 3.17 -14.01 -11.63
C ALA A 162 4.40 -14.03 -10.73
N GLN A 163 5.13 -12.91 -10.62
CA GLN A 163 6.28 -12.78 -9.72
C GLN A 163 5.88 -12.91 -8.24
N VAL A 164 4.72 -12.36 -7.87
CA VAL A 164 4.15 -12.52 -6.51
C VAL A 164 3.90 -14.00 -6.21
N ALA A 165 3.37 -14.76 -7.16
CA ALA A 165 3.15 -16.20 -7.00
C ALA A 165 4.45 -16.99 -6.87
N GLU A 166 5.50 -16.63 -7.61
CA GLU A 166 6.83 -17.23 -7.50
C GLU A 166 7.46 -16.94 -6.12
N ILE A 167 7.41 -15.70 -5.65
CA ILE A 167 7.90 -15.31 -4.32
C ILE A 167 7.11 -16.03 -3.23
N ALA A 168 5.79 -16.04 -3.29
CA ALA A 168 4.93 -16.74 -2.33
C ALA A 168 5.24 -18.23 -2.26
N SER A 169 5.52 -18.85 -3.41
CA SER A 169 5.91 -20.27 -3.50
C SER A 169 7.27 -20.52 -2.84
N ALA A 170 8.24 -19.62 -3.03
CA ALA A 170 9.57 -19.73 -2.46
C ALA A 170 9.60 -19.50 -0.94
N LEU A 171 8.71 -18.66 -0.42
CA LEU A 171 8.61 -18.38 1.03
C LEU A 171 7.85 -19.46 1.82
N ARG A 172 7.16 -20.38 1.15
CA ARG A 172 6.25 -21.38 1.78
C ARG A 172 6.92 -22.58 2.43
N PRO A 173 8.09 -23.10 1.98
CA PRO A 173 8.65 -24.34 2.51
C PRO A 173 8.77 -24.30 4.04
N PRO A 174 8.28 -25.32 4.77
CA PRO A 174 8.28 -25.30 6.23
C PRO A 174 9.69 -25.35 6.83
N GLY A 175 10.69 -25.79 6.05
CA GLY A 175 12.09 -25.80 6.46
C GLY A 175 12.78 -24.44 6.35
N LEU A 176 12.22 -23.51 5.56
CA LEU A 176 12.86 -22.22 5.29
C LEU A 176 13.09 -21.41 6.57
N GLU A 177 12.10 -21.37 7.47
CA GLU A 177 12.25 -20.67 8.76
C GLU A 177 13.43 -21.22 9.57
N GLY A 178 13.63 -22.54 9.57
CA GLY A 178 14.80 -23.18 10.18
C GLY A 178 16.13 -22.78 9.54
N GLU A 179 16.15 -22.57 8.22
CA GLU A 179 17.32 -22.06 7.50
C GLU A 179 17.64 -20.61 7.89
N LEU A 180 16.59 -19.77 8.07
CA LEU A 180 16.77 -18.39 8.54
C LEU A 180 17.33 -18.37 9.95
N HIS A 181 16.83 -19.20 10.85
CA HIS A 181 17.39 -19.38 12.19
C HIS A 181 18.87 -19.74 12.15
N ALA A 182 19.25 -20.68 11.31
CA ALA A 182 20.63 -21.14 11.18
C ALA A 182 21.56 -20.08 10.55
N ARG A 183 21.01 -19.17 9.72
CA ARG A 183 21.79 -18.12 9.04
C ARG A 183 21.97 -16.87 9.90
N PHE A 184 21.18 -16.69 10.95
CA PHE A 184 21.31 -15.54 11.83
C PHE A 184 22.66 -15.55 12.56
N ASP A 185 23.48 -14.55 12.31
CA ASP A 185 24.76 -14.31 12.94
C ASP A 185 24.94 -12.80 13.13
N ALA A 186 24.70 -12.31 14.34
CA ALA A 186 24.73 -10.89 14.68
C ALA A 186 26.11 -10.24 14.40
N GLU A 187 27.22 -10.96 14.65
CA GLU A 187 28.57 -10.46 14.38
C GLU A 187 28.82 -10.37 12.86
N ALA A 188 28.43 -11.38 12.10
CA ALA A 188 28.54 -11.37 10.65
C ALA A 188 27.68 -10.26 10.03
N MET A 189 26.43 -10.10 10.48
CA MET A 189 25.53 -9.05 10.01
C MET A 189 26.08 -7.65 10.29
N THR A 190 26.63 -7.43 11.48
CA THR A 190 27.29 -6.15 11.83
C THR A 190 28.53 -5.90 10.96
N ARG A 191 29.39 -6.90 10.76
CA ARG A 191 30.58 -6.81 9.94
C ARG A 191 30.27 -6.54 8.46
N LEU A 192 29.18 -7.09 7.94
CA LEU A 192 28.69 -6.90 6.57
C LEU A 192 27.93 -5.56 6.39
N GLY A 193 27.76 -4.78 7.45
CA GLY A 193 27.05 -3.50 7.36
C GLY A 193 25.55 -3.63 7.12
N ILE A 194 24.93 -4.77 7.51
CA ILE A 194 23.48 -4.97 7.39
C ILE A 194 22.76 -3.90 8.23
N TYR A 195 21.89 -3.12 7.58
CA TYR A 195 21.07 -2.10 8.25
C TYR A 195 20.04 -2.75 9.21
N PRO A 196 19.76 -2.17 10.39
CA PRO A 196 20.20 -0.87 10.89
C PRO A 196 21.61 -0.87 11.53
N GLY A 197 22.26 -2.02 11.62
CA GLY A 197 23.51 -2.22 12.34
C GLY A 197 23.31 -2.42 13.83
N GLY A 198 24.41 -2.76 14.54
CA GLY A 198 24.37 -3.00 15.98
C GLY A 198 23.57 -4.24 16.38
N TRP A 199 23.56 -5.25 15.52
CA TRP A 199 22.85 -6.52 15.69
C TRP A 199 23.28 -7.26 16.96
N ASP A 200 22.32 -7.78 17.70
CA ASP A 200 22.55 -8.68 18.83
C ASP A 200 21.60 -9.90 18.80
N ALA A 201 21.77 -10.81 19.75
CA ALA A 201 20.98 -12.05 19.80
C ALA A 201 19.48 -11.79 20.01
N GLY A 202 19.09 -10.63 20.58
CA GLY A 202 17.69 -10.26 20.80
C GLY A 202 16.96 -9.90 19.51
N ASP A 203 17.68 -9.51 18.45
CA ASP A 203 17.09 -9.12 17.17
C ASP A 203 16.59 -10.32 16.34
N HIS A 204 17.02 -11.52 16.69
CA HIS A 204 16.66 -12.74 15.98
C HIS A 204 15.15 -12.94 15.88
N ASP A 205 14.43 -12.88 16.98
CA ASP A 205 12.98 -13.10 17.00
C ASP A 205 12.22 -12.01 16.22
N TRP A 206 12.72 -10.78 16.25
CA TRP A 206 12.17 -9.67 15.44
C TRP A 206 12.27 -9.93 13.93
N LEU A 207 13.41 -10.45 13.47
CA LEU A 207 13.59 -10.82 12.05
C LEU A 207 12.72 -12.00 11.63
N ILE A 208 12.55 -12.99 12.50
CA ILE A 208 11.65 -14.12 12.24
C ILE A 208 10.18 -13.68 12.16
N GLU A 209 9.78 -12.73 13.01
CA GLU A 209 8.42 -12.17 12.93
C GLU A 209 8.21 -11.35 11.65
N ALA A 210 9.22 -10.57 11.24
CA ALA A 210 9.21 -9.89 9.95
C ALA A 210 9.10 -10.88 8.77
N PHE A 211 9.83 -12.01 8.82
CA PHE A 211 9.70 -13.09 7.84
C PHE A 211 8.27 -13.62 7.76
N ARG A 212 7.66 -13.95 8.90
CA ARG A 212 6.28 -14.47 8.96
C ARG A 212 5.30 -13.48 8.36
N THR A 213 5.45 -12.19 8.69
CA THR A 213 4.62 -11.11 8.17
C THR A 213 4.71 -11.02 6.65
N VAL A 214 5.93 -11.04 6.08
CA VAL A 214 6.15 -10.99 4.63
C VAL A 214 5.64 -12.25 3.94
N ARG A 215 5.91 -13.43 4.49
CA ARG A 215 5.42 -14.71 3.96
C ARG A 215 3.89 -14.72 3.85
N ASP A 216 3.21 -14.36 4.92
CA ASP A 216 1.75 -14.40 4.99
C ASP A 216 1.12 -13.33 4.07
N PHE A 217 1.77 -12.17 3.95
CA PHE A 217 1.39 -11.12 3.01
C PHE A 217 1.48 -11.59 1.54
N TYR A 218 2.63 -12.16 1.12
CA TYR A 218 2.78 -12.69 -0.24
C TYR A 218 1.84 -13.84 -0.52
N ALA A 219 1.59 -14.71 0.46
CA ALA A 219 0.62 -15.81 0.33
C ALA A 219 -0.80 -15.29 0.11
N ALA A 220 -1.21 -14.25 0.83
CA ALA A 220 -2.52 -13.61 0.66
C ALA A 220 -2.64 -12.91 -0.70
N ALA A 221 -1.64 -12.11 -1.09
CA ALA A 221 -1.59 -11.41 -2.37
C ALA A 221 -1.62 -12.39 -3.56
N SER A 222 -0.83 -13.46 -3.50
CA SER A 222 -0.82 -14.52 -4.51
C SER A 222 -2.16 -15.22 -4.65
N LYS A 223 -2.81 -15.56 -3.53
CA LYS A 223 -4.15 -16.18 -3.52
C LYS A 223 -5.22 -15.27 -4.15
N ALA A 224 -5.05 -13.97 -4.02
CA ALA A 224 -5.94 -12.96 -4.58
C ALA A 224 -5.53 -12.51 -6.00
N GLU A 225 -4.52 -13.15 -6.62
CA GLU A 225 -3.98 -12.80 -7.94
C GLU A 225 -3.56 -11.31 -8.04
N GLN A 226 -3.06 -10.75 -6.94
CA GLN A 226 -2.65 -9.36 -6.83
C GLN A 226 -1.19 -9.17 -7.22
N ALA A 227 -0.89 -7.97 -7.70
CA ALA A 227 0.46 -7.43 -7.77
C ALA A 227 0.87 -6.85 -6.41
N VAL A 228 2.15 -6.60 -6.22
CA VAL A 228 2.68 -5.97 -5.01
C VAL A 228 3.54 -4.77 -5.40
N VAL A 229 3.40 -3.68 -4.68
CA VAL A 229 4.31 -2.51 -4.75
C VAL A 229 5.07 -2.42 -3.44
N THR A 230 6.37 -2.18 -3.53
CA THR A 230 7.26 -2.04 -2.37
C THR A 230 7.94 -0.68 -2.40
N LEU A 231 8.17 -0.11 -1.23
CA LEU A 231 8.92 1.14 -1.06
C LEU A 231 9.81 1.02 0.18
N ILE A 232 11.04 1.53 0.08
CA ILE A 232 11.94 1.79 1.22
C ILE A 232 12.04 3.30 1.37
N GLU A 233 11.63 3.83 2.51
CA GLU A 233 11.56 5.26 2.83
C GLU A 233 12.21 5.61 4.17
#